data_091c33f82bc11aaa8f72a20e99fc4dc3
#
_entry.id   091c33f82bc11aaa8f72a20e99fc4dc3
#
_cell.length_a   1.000
_cell.length_b   1.000
_cell.length_c   1.000
_cell.angle_alpha   90.00
_cell.angle_beta   90.00
_cell.angle_gamma   90.00
#
_symmetry.space_group_name_H-M   'P 1'
#
loop_
_entity.id
_entity.type
_entity.pdbx_description
1 polymer ?
#
loop_
_entity_poly.entity_id
_entity_poly.type
_entity_poly.pdbx_seq_one_letter_code
_entity_poly.pdbx_strand_id
1 'polypeptide(L)'
;ILYEEIISTGLRIENEQVLDIGDFDRMLEYIPFLSIELNYLLGDYFFPYLYIDRFYELKKLADHFEIELPPIPKKLDYKSRCMYYWELCKVFYQFRTGNSLTPDELSAFMYDYVPNLLYMEEKSEIPKPSQAWFIGGLIRGYGEQWTTGFWQSNQETKKGDILIHYETVPISAITCLWTAQTDGIIDPFFHYYSNTYISNRIDIPHITLKELREDEYFSSHPLIRKNFQGVNGWPMSSEDYSELLRMIKAKGFDTETLPKLYAPSLPQNVSIDIEWDVEQQLLEPLLNSMGWYENKDFIRQLPIHAGRGHRIFPDYALHYDNKPDEEKAKVLIEAKFYMKNNQEIEEAFLQARSYACLLESTVIILCDKQCLIVYEKKQSFDRDSYKKYYWGELENPDVFNELKNKLNI
;
A
#
# COMPACT_ATOMS: atom_id res chain seq x y z
N ILE A 1 -33.62 22.86 1.04
CA ILE A 1 -32.53 22.66 2.04
C ILE A 1 -31.24 22.26 1.29
N LEU A 2 -31.22 21.10 0.62
CA LEU A 2 -30.03 20.58 -0.09
C LEU A 2 -29.44 21.60 -1.09
N TYR A 3 -30.29 22.19 -1.92
CA TYR A 3 -29.90 23.16 -2.97
C TYR A 3 -29.34 24.45 -2.38
N GLU A 4 -29.90 24.93 -1.30
CA GLU A 4 -29.46 26.13 -0.61
C GLU A 4 -28.10 25.94 0.06
N GLU A 5 -27.83 24.75 0.61
CA GLU A 5 -26.54 24.39 1.23
C GLU A 5 -25.43 24.25 0.20
N ILE A 6 -25.71 23.61 -0.95
CA ILE A 6 -24.76 23.54 -2.07
C ILE A 6 -24.40 24.93 -2.57
N ILE A 7 -25.39 25.80 -2.79
CA ILE A 7 -25.15 27.18 -3.20
C ILE A 7 -24.36 27.94 -2.15
N SER A 8 -24.75 27.83 -0.88
CA SER A 8 -24.05 28.49 0.23
C SER A 8 -22.58 28.06 0.31
N THR A 9 -22.29 26.76 0.21
CA THR A 9 -20.91 26.27 0.22
C THR A 9 -20.15 26.71 -1.03
N GLY A 10 -20.79 26.68 -2.22
CA GLY A 10 -20.23 27.19 -3.45
C GLY A 10 -19.86 28.68 -3.38
N LEU A 11 -20.72 29.52 -2.82
CA LEU A 11 -20.45 30.94 -2.60
C LEU A 11 -19.29 31.16 -1.61
N ARG A 12 -19.16 30.32 -0.59
CA ARG A 12 -18.02 30.38 0.35
C ARG A 12 -16.70 30.00 -0.34
N ILE A 13 -16.72 29.00 -1.22
CA ILE A 13 -15.55 28.61 -2.04
C ILE A 13 -15.17 29.77 -2.97
N GLU A 14 -16.14 30.36 -3.67
CA GLU A 14 -15.93 31.49 -4.59
C GLU A 14 -15.33 32.70 -3.86
N ASN A 15 -15.84 33.02 -2.67
CA ASN A 15 -15.33 34.11 -1.84
C ASN A 15 -14.09 33.78 -1.03
N GLU A 16 -13.39 32.68 -1.34
CA GLU A 16 -12.15 32.24 -0.68
C GLU A 16 -12.25 32.04 0.85
N GLN A 17 -13.45 31.81 1.34
CA GLN A 17 -13.65 31.52 2.76
C GLN A 17 -13.06 30.17 3.16
N VAL A 18 -12.54 30.09 4.37
CA VAL A 18 -12.03 28.82 4.92
C VAL A 18 -13.21 27.86 5.13
N LEU A 19 -13.09 26.67 4.58
CA LEU A 19 -14.02 25.57 4.83
C LEU A 19 -13.50 24.71 5.99
N ASP A 20 -14.41 24.25 6.82
CA ASP A 20 -14.11 23.30 7.89
C ASP A 20 -14.49 21.85 7.49
N ILE A 21 -14.24 20.92 8.40
CA ILE A 21 -14.56 19.51 8.17
C ILE A 21 -16.07 19.26 8.05
N GLY A 22 -16.92 20.05 8.73
CA GLY A 22 -18.37 19.93 8.64
C GLY A 22 -18.90 20.40 7.28
N ASP A 23 -18.28 21.42 6.69
CA ASP A 23 -18.57 21.84 5.33
C ASP A 23 -18.19 20.75 4.33
N PHE A 24 -17.03 20.15 4.53
CA PHE A 24 -16.55 19.07 3.68
C PHE A 24 -17.44 17.82 3.77
N ASP A 25 -17.83 17.39 4.97
CA ASP A 25 -18.72 16.24 5.14
C ASP A 25 -20.06 16.44 4.46
N ARG A 26 -20.65 17.64 4.57
CA ARG A 26 -21.88 17.96 3.84
C ARG A 26 -21.68 17.88 2.32
N MET A 27 -20.56 18.37 1.80
CA MET A 27 -20.27 18.28 0.38
C MET A 27 -20.10 16.84 -0.08
N LEU A 28 -19.50 15.97 0.73
CA LEU A 28 -19.39 14.54 0.40
C LEU A 28 -20.77 13.89 0.18
N GLU A 29 -21.76 14.23 1.00
CA GLU A 29 -23.12 13.73 0.82
C GLU A 29 -23.77 14.21 -0.47
N TYR A 30 -23.37 15.39 -0.97
CA TYR A 30 -24.00 16.04 -2.13
C TYR A 30 -23.32 15.74 -3.47
N ILE A 31 -22.02 15.42 -3.48
CA ILE A 31 -21.27 15.18 -4.73
C ILE A 31 -21.96 14.18 -5.65
N PRO A 32 -22.47 13.00 -5.20
CA PRO A 32 -23.14 12.08 -6.11
C PRO A 32 -24.36 12.69 -6.79
N PHE A 33 -25.24 13.35 -6.03
CA PHE A 33 -26.44 13.98 -6.57
C PHE A 33 -26.09 15.13 -7.50
N LEU A 34 -25.20 16.01 -7.07
CA LEU A 34 -24.73 17.15 -7.87
C LEU A 34 -24.11 16.68 -9.19
N SER A 35 -23.31 15.62 -9.15
CA SER A 35 -22.67 15.07 -10.34
C SER A 35 -23.66 14.49 -11.33
N ILE A 36 -24.73 13.85 -10.87
CA ILE A 36 -25.82 13.34 -11.70
C ILE A 36 -26.58 14.52 -12.38
N GLU A 37 -26.92 15.56 -11.63
CA GLU A 37 -27.58 16.74 -12.17
C GLU A 37 -26.68 17.46 -13.19
N LEU A 38 -25.41 17.64 -12.88
CA LEU A 38 -24.45 18.25 -13.81
C LEU A 38 -24.27 17.40 -15.07
N ASN A 39 -24.22 16.09 -14.95
CA ASN A 39 -24.17 15.18 -16.10
C ASN A 39 -25.46 15.30 -16.96
N TYR A 40 -26.63 15.35 -16.33
CA TYR A 40 -27.88 15.53 -17.05
C TYR A 40 -27.94 16.85 -17.83
N LEU A 41 -27.47 17.95 -17.25
CA LEU A 41 -27.50 19.27 -17.87
C LEU A 41 -26.34 19.52 -18.83
N LEU A 42 -25.17 19.00 -18.55
CA LEU A 42 -23.90 19.30 -19.23
C LEU A 42 -23.07 18.02 -19.41
N GLY A 43 -23.69 16.93 -19.88
CA GLY A 43 -23.10 15.60 -19.98
C GLY A 43 -21.84 15.50 -20.84
N ASP A 44 -21.66 16.47 -21.75
CA ASP A 44 -20.43 16.54 -22.54
C ASP A 44 -19.17 16.74 -21.69
N TYR A 45 -19.28 17.37 -20.51
CA TYR A 45 -18.14 17.68 -19.66
C TYR A 45 -18.19 16.95 -18.32
N PHE A 46 -19.36 16.85 -17.70
CA PHE A 46 -19.51 16.23 -16.38
C PHE A 46 -19.91 14.75 -16.50
N PHE A 47 -19.36 13.91 -15.64
CA PHE A 47 -19.77 12.52 -15.50
C PHE A 47 -20.38 12.27 -14.11
N PRO A 48 -21.29 11.29 -13.93
CA PRO A 48 -21.84 10.96 -12.63
C PRO A 48 -20.74 10.39 -11.74
N TYR A 49 -20.49 10.95 -10.55
CA TYR A 49 -19.48 10.46 -9.63
C TYR A 49 -20.10 9.51 -8.60
N LEU A 50 -19.91 8.20 -8.80
CA LEU A 50 -20.46 7.14 -7.97
C LEU A 50 -19.37 6.37 -7.18
N TYR A 51 -18.18 6.96 -7.03
CA TYR A 51 -17.03 6.36 -6.35
C TYR A 51 -16.84 6.86 -4.91
N ILE A 52 -17.87 7.41 -4.27
CA ILE A 52 -17.79 7.73 -2.84
C ILE A 52 -17.49 6.47 -2.04
N ASP A 53 -16.50 6.56 -1.15
CA ASP A 53 -15.91 5.44 -0.39
C ASP A 53 -15.28 4.32 -1.25
N ARG A 54 -15.27 4.49 -2.58
CA ARG A 54 -14.76 3.52 -3.55
C ARG A 54 -13.71 4.12 -4.49
N PHE A 55 -13.03 5.16 -4.06
CA PHE A 55 -12.01 5.85 -4.89
C PHE A 55 -10.90 4.89 -5.34
N TYR A 56 -10.62 3.82 -4.60
CA TYR A 56 -9.66 2.79 -5.01
C TYR A 56 -10.03 2.12 -6.35
N GLU A 57 -11.33 1.97 -6.66
CA GLU A 57 -11.78 1.41 -7.94
C GLU A 57 -11.51 2.39 -9.09
N LEU A 58 -11.78 3.68 -8.87
CA LEU A 58 -11.44 4.72 -9.83
C LEU A 58 -9.92 4.79 -10.06
N LYS A 59 -9.14 4.67 -9.00
CA LYS A 59 -7.68 4.64 -9.10
C LYS A 59 -7.20 3.44 -9.90
N LYS A 60 -7.71 2.23 -9.63
CA LYS A 60 -7.38 1.03 -10.43
C LYS A 60 -7.73 1.18 -11.91
N LEU A 61 -8.92 1.73 -12.19
CA LEU A 61 -9.32 2.04 -13.56
C LEU A 61 -8.29 2.97 -14.21
N ALA A 62 -7.94 4.04 -13.53
CA ALA A 62 -6.99 5.02 -14.03
C ALA A 62 -5.60 4.41 -14.26
N ASP A 63 -5.09 3.65 -13.31
CA ASP A 63 -3.79 2.97 -13.40
C ASP A 63 -3.78 1.95 -14.58
N HIS A 64 -4.86 1.17 -14.75
CA HIS A 64 -4.95 0.15 -15.82
C HIS A 64 -4.99 0.77 -17.24
N PHE A 65 -5.62 1.93 -17.39
CA PHE A 65 -5.75 2.62 -18.68
C PHE A 65 -4.79 3.81 -18.84
N GLU A 66 -3.76 3.89 -17.98
CA GLU A 66 -2.75 4.94 -18.00
C GLU A 66 -3.36 6.37 -17.97
N ILE A 67 -4.48 6.54 -17.24
CA ILE A 67 -5.13 7.83 -17.05
C ILE A 67 -4.48 8.52 -15.85
N GLU A 68 -3.77 9.61 -16.08
CA GLU A 68 -3.14 10.39 -15.02
C GLU A 68 -4.20 11.19 -14.24
N LEU A 69 -4.49 10.74 -13.00
CA LEU A 69 -5.39 11.44 -12.10
C LEU A 69 -4.77 12.73 -11.56
N PRO A 70 -5.59 13.77 -11.23
CA PRO A 70 -5.08 14.99 -10.64
C PRO A 70 -4.35 14.73 -9.32
N PRO A 71 -3.37 15.55 -8.93
CA PRO A 71 -2.72 15.43 -7.63
C PRO A 71 -3.73 15.50 -6.49
N ILE A 72 -3.66 14.54 -5.57
CA ILE A 72 -4.60 14.50 -4.43
C ILE A 72 -4.31 15.67 -3.49
N PRO A 73 -5.32 16.50 -3.14
CA PRO A 73 -5.15 17.63 -2.23
C PRO A 73 -4.71 17.18 -0.83
N LYS A 74 -4.07 18.06 -0.07
CA LYS A 74 -3.66 17.77 1.32
C LYS A 74 -4.87 17.52 2.21
N LYS A 75 -4.69 16.68 3.25
CA LYS A 75 -5.75 16.25 4.19
C LYS A 75 -6.63 17.38 4.72
N LEU A 76 -6.03 18.50 5.11
CA LEU A 76 -6.74 19.65 5.72
C LEU A 76 -7.15 20.73 4.70
N ASP A 77 -6.85 20.53 3.43
CA ASP A 77 -7.29 21.43 2.35
C ASP A 77 -8.69 21.04 1.88
N TYR A 78 -9.68 21.31 2.73
CA TYR A 78 -11.08 20.94 2.47
C TYR A 78 -11.64 21.61 1.21
N LYS A 79 -11.22 22.83 0.88
CA LYS A 79 -11.63 23.53 -0.35
C LYS A 79 -11.19 22.73 -1.59
N SER A 80 -9.91 22.43 -1.69
CA SER A 80 -9.40 21.68 -2.84
C SER A 80 -9.96 20.25 -2.88
N ARG A 81 -10.24 19.64 -1.72
CA ARG A 81 -10.89 18.32 -1.64
C ARG A 81 -12.33 18.38 -2.17
N CYS A 82 -13.11 19.40 -1.80
CA CYS A 82 -14.44 19.63 -2.37
C CYS A 82 -14.40 19.85 -3.89
N MET A 83 -13.39 20.55 -4.38
CA MET A 83 -13.24 20.87 -5.81
C MET A 83 -12.62 19.72 -6.63
N TYR A 84 -12.15 18.65 -5.99
CA TYR A 84 -11.44 17.56 -6.68
C TYR A 84 -12.29 16.86 -7.74
N TYR A 85 -13.61 16.79 -7.57
CA TYR A 85 -14.53 16.26 -8.58
C TYR A 85 -14.41 17.01 -9.91
N TRP A 86 -14.26 18.34 -9.89
CA TRP A 86 -14.11 19.16 -11.12
C TRP A 86 -12.79 18.87 -11.84
N GLU A 87 -11.73 18.64 -11.07
CA GLU A 87 -10.45 18.23 -11.66
C GLU A 87 -10.56 16.84 -12.31
N LEU A 88 -11.28 15.92 -11.68
CA LEU A 88 -11.58 14.61 -12.30
C LEU A 88 -12.37 14.76 -13.59
N CYS A 89 -13.40 15.62 -13.60
CA CYS A 89 -14.18 15.89 -14.82
C CYS A 89 -13.30 16.34 -15.97
N LYS A 90 -12.33 17.21 -15.71
CA LYS A 90 -11.37 17.67 -16.73
C LYS A 90 -10.54 16.52 -17.32
N VAL A 91 -10.05 15.65 -16.48
CA VAL A 91 -9.26 14.47 -16.91
C VAL A 91 -10.11 13.51 -17.73
N PHE A 92 -11.30 13.15 -17.24
CA PHE A 92 -12.18 12.23 -17.96
C PHE A 92 -12.81 12.84 -19.22
N TYR A 93 -13.02 14.14 -19.26
CA TYR A 93 -13.37 14.84 -20.51
C TYR A 93 -12.26 14.70 -21.56
N GLN A 94 -10.99 14.90 -21.18
CA GLN A 94 -9.86 14.74 -22.09
C GLN A 94 -9.73 13.28 -22.56
N PHE A 95 -9.84 12.32 -21.64
CA PHE A 95 -9.83 10.89 -21.98
C PHE A 95 -10.96 10.55 -22.95
N ARG A 96 -12.18 10.97 -22.67
CA ARG A 96 -13.36 10.74 -23.50
C ARG A 96 -13.17 11.30 -24.92
N THR A 97 -12.78 12.56 -25.01
CA THR A 97 -12.61 13.24 -26.32
C THR A 97 -11.42 12.67 -27.10
N GLY A 98 -10.32 12.35 -26.45
CA GLY A 98 -9.15 11.72 -27.06
C GLY A 98 -9.45 10.33 -27.65
N ASN A 99 -10.38 9.59 -27.04
CA ASN A 99 -10.83 8.28 -27.51
C ASN A 99 -12.13 8.31 -28.33
N SER A 100 -12.66 9.50 -28.65
CA SER A 100 -13.89 9.68 -29.42
C SER A 100 -15.11 8.98 -28.80
N LEU A 101 -15.18 8.89 -27.49
CA LEU A 101 -16.33 8.31 -26.78
C LEU A 101 -17.44 9.35 -26.59
N THR A 102 -18.69 8.91 -26.65
CA THR A 102 -19.85 9.66 -26.18
C THR A 102 -19.91 9.72 -24.66
N PRO A 103 -20.67 10.61 -24.02
CA PRO A 103 -20.89 10.61 -22.58
C PRO A 103 -21.43 9.28 -22.03
N ASP A 104 -22.37 8.65 -22.76
CA ASP A 104 -22.95 7.36 -22.36
C ASP A 104 -21.90 6.22 -22.44
N GLU A 105 -21.06 6.23 -23.47
CA GLU A 105 -19.97 5.26 -23.61
C GLU A 105 -18.92 5.44 -22.52
N LEU A 106 -18.60 6.68 -22.10
CA LEU A 106 -17.75 6.91 -20.94
C LEU A 106 -18.38 6.32 -19.66
N SER A 107 -19.68 6.56 -19.46
CA SER A 107 -20.39 6.00 -18.30
C SER A 107 -20.40 4.49 -18.31
N ALA A 108 -20.67 3.85 -19.44
CA ALA A 108 -20.59 2.40 -19.60
C ALA A 108 -19.16 1.86 -19.39
N PHE A 109 -18.16 2.57 -19.89
CA PHE A 109 -16.75 2.25 -19.65
C PHE A 109 -16.43 2.24 -18.16
N MET A 110 -16.79 3.30 -17.43
CA MET A 110 -16.44 3.47 -16.01
C MET A 110 -17.20 2.51 -15.08
N TYR A 111 -18.49 2.27 -15.34
CA TYR A 111 -19.38 1.59 -14.37
C TYR A 111 -19.82 0.19 -14.76
N ASP A 112 -19.53 -0.25 -15.99
CA ASP A 112 -19.84 -1.60 -16.46
C ASP A 112 -18.60 -2.32 -16.99
N TYR A 113 -17.98 -1.82 -18.06
CA TYR A 113 -16.89 -2.53 -18.74
C TYR A 113 -15.66 -2.74 -17.83
N VAL A 114 -15.12 -1.66 -17.27
CA VAL A 114 -13.87 -1.74 -16.47
C VAL A 114 -14.05 -2.49 -15.15
N PRO A 115 -15.11 -2.26 -14.37
CA PRO A 115 -15.35 -3.07 -13.17
C PRO A 115 -15.41 -4.58 -13.46
N ASN A 116 -16.08 -4.98 -14.55
CA ASN A 116 -16.13 -6.38 -14.96
C ASN A 116 -14.76 -6.93 -15.40
N LEU A 117 -13.98 -6.14 -16.14
CA LEU A 117 -12.62 -6.49 -16.55
C LEU A 117 -11.72 -6.70 -15.34
N LEU A 118 -11.66 -5.73 -14.43
CA LEU A 118 -10.83 -5.79 -13.24
C LEU A 118 -11.26 -6.92 -12.29
N TYR A 119 -12.56 -7.19 -12.17
CA TYR A 119 -13.06 -8.32 -11.38
C TYR A 119 -12.61 -9.68 -11.93
N MET A 120 -12.54 -9.82 -13.24
CA MET A 120 -12.02 -11.03 -13.88
C MET A 120 -10.53 -11.26 -13.60
N GLU A 121 -9.76 -10.17 -13.51
CA GLU A 121 -8.33 -10.20 -13.22
C GLU A 121 -8.03 -10.43 -11.73
N GLU A 122 -8.93 -10.01 -10.83
CA GLU A 122 -8.72 -10.03 -9.37
C GLU A 122 -8.88 -11.40 -8.69
N LYS A 123 -8.98 -12.50 -9.39
CA LYS A 123 -8.99 -13.86 -8.77
C LYS A 123 -7.68 -14.23 -8.04
N SER A 124 -6.90 -13.24 -7.64
CA SER A 124 -5.69 -13.47 -6.85
C SER A 124 -6.04 -13.78 -5.39
N GLU A 125 -5.46 -14.85 -4.87
CA GLU A 125 -5.49 -15.18 -3.44
C GLU A 125 -5.08 -13.97 -2.59
N ILE A 126 -5.65 -13.88 -1.39
CA ILE A 126 -5.23 -12.85 -0.43
C ILE A 126 -3.79 -13.18 0.00
N PRO A 127 -2.83 -12.25 -0.14
CA PRO A 127 -1.46 -12.49 0.29
C PRO A 127 -1.39 -12.81 1.78
N LYS A 128 -0.37 -13.54 2.18
CA LYS A 128 -0.07 -13.75 3.59
C LYS A 128 0.21 -12.40 4.25
N PRO A 129 -0.33 -12.14 5.46
CA PRO A 129 -0.17 -10.87 6.14
C PRO A 129 1.29 -10.63 6.51
N SER A 130 1.82 -9.49 6.13
CA SER A 130 3.19 -9.08 6.49
C SER A 130 3.23 -8.06 7.62
N GLN A 131 2.12 -7.35 7.87
CA GLN A 131 2.01 -6.31 8.88
C GLN A 131 0.68 -6.42 9.62
N ALA A 132 0.67 -5.99 10.89
CA ALA A 132 -0.53 -5.76 11.66
C ALA A 132 -0.68 -4.26 11.97
N TRP A 133 -1.91 -3.78 12.04
CA TRP A 133 -2.25 -2.38 12.28
C TRP A 133 -3.36 -2.27 13.31
N PHE A 134 -3.27 -1.28 14.19
CA PHE A 134 -4.42 -0.89 14.99
C PHE A 134 -5.35 0.01 14.18
N ILE A 135 -6.65 -0.28 14.25
CA ILE A 135 -7.73 0.59 13.79
C ILE A 135 -8.74 0.76 14.93
N GLY A 136 -9.55 1.80 14.88
CA GLY A 136 -10.51 2.04 15.96
C GLY A 136 -11.73 2.81 15.51
N GLY A 137 -12.80 2.66 16.28
CA GLY A 137 -14.08 3.29 16.06
C GLY A 137 -15.21 2.45 16.66
N LEU A 138 -16.45 2.91 16.51
CA LEU A 138 -17.64 2.15 16.95
C LEU A 138 -18.24 1.38 15.79
N ILE A 139 -18.33 0.06 15.94
CA ILE A 139 -19.00 -0.82 14.95
C ILE A 139 -20.53 -0.76 15.11
N ARG A 140 -21.05 -0.37 16.27
CA ARG A 140 -22.48 -0.43 16.60
C ARG A 140 -23.44 0.26 15.63
N GLY A 141 -22.98 1.24 14.86
CA GLY A 141 -23.82 1.92 13.86
C GLY A 141 -24.10 1.08 12.62
N TYR A 142 -23.35 0.02 12.38
CA TYR A 142 -23.40 -0.82 11.18
C TYR A 142 -24.17 -2.14 11.37
N GLY A 143 -24.59 -2.45 12.62
CA GLY A 143 -25.30 -3.68 12.98
C GLY A 143 -24.38 -4.88 13.23
N GLU A 144 -24.94 -5.93 13.87
CA GLU A 144 -24.18 -7.14 14.23
C GLU A 144 -23.70 -7.95 13.00
N GLN A 145 -24.32 -7.74 11.84
CA GLN A 145 -24.01 -8.45 10.59
C GLN A 145 -23.00 -7.71 9.70
N TRP A 146 -22.40 -6.62 10.18
CA TRP A 146 -21.40 -5.91 9.40
C TRP A 146 -20.10 -6.73 9.34
N THR A 147 -19.80 -7.27 8.17
CA THR A 147 -18.68 -8.19 7.93
C THR A 147 -17.70 -7.68 6.90
N THR A 148 -17.99 -6.53 6.28
CA THR A 148 -17.15 -5.94 5.23
C THR A 148 -17.48 -4.46 5.05
N GLY A 149 -16.50 -3.66 4.65
CA GLY A 149 -16.69 -2.23 4.38
C GLY A 149 -15.38 -1.46 4.29
N PHE A 150 -15.49 -0.16 4.05
CA PHE A 150 -14.33 0.74 4.10
C PHE A 150 -14.08 1.21 5.52
N TRP A 151 -12.82 1.21 5.92
CA TRP A 151 -12.42 1.71 7.22
C TRP A 151 -11.18 2.56 7.11
N GLN A 152 -11.07 3.55 8.00
CA GLN A 152 -9.88 4.36 8.12
C GLN A 152 -8.65 3.49 8.39
N SER A 153 -7.60 3.65 7.59
CA SER A 153 -6.36 2.89 7.68
C SER A 153 -5.13 3.75 7.41
N ASN A 154 -3.96 3.16 7.53
CA ASN A 154 -2.72 3.77 7.03
C ASN A 154 -2.64 3.57 5.50
N GLN A 155 -2.09 4.54 4.79
CA GLN A 155 -1.80 4.40 3.35
C GLN A 155 -0.76 3.31 3.04
N GLU A 156 0.04 2.92 4.03
CA GLU A 156 1.03 1.85 3.92
C GLU A 156 0.44 0.46 4.13
N THR A 157 -0.85 0.36 4.56
CA THR A 157 -1.55 -0.92 4.68
C THR A 157 -1.51 -1.65 3.34
N LYS A 158 -1.22 -2.95 3.37
CA LYS A 158 -1.22 -3.80 2.16
C LYS A 158 -2.35 -4.81 2.21
N LYS A 159 -2.84 -5.20 1.03
CA LYS A 159 -3.79 -6.31 0.88
C LYS A 159 -3.25 -7.54 1.61
N GLY A 160 -4.07 -8.14 2.48
CA GLY A 160 -3.70 -9.26 3.33
C GLY A 160 -3.30 -8.88 4.76
N ASP A 161 -2.96 -7.62 5.03
CA ASP A 161 -2.58 -7.18 6.37
C ASP A 161 -3.68 -7.39 7.41
N ILE A 162 -3.25 -7.57 8.66
CA ILE A 162 -4.13 -7.78 9.81
C ILE A 162 -4.51 -6.43 10.40
N LEU A 163 -5.80 -6.21 10.62
CA LEU A 163 -6.31 -4.98 11.24
C LEU A 163 -6.96 -5.33 12.59
N ILE A 164 -6.37 -4.83 13.67
CA ILE A 164 -6.81 -5.06 15.05
C ILE A 164 -7.75 -3.93 15.44
N HIS A 165 -9.02 -4.27 15.68
CA HIS A 165 -10.05 -3.26 15.94
C HIS A 165 -10.22 -2.97 17.42
N TYR A 166 -9.98 -1.73 17.81
CA TYR A 166 -10.30 -1.18 19.12
C TYR A 166 -11.62 -0.44 19.07
N GLU A 167 -12.65 -0.97 19.71
CA GLU A 167 -13.90 -0.23 19.88
C GLU A 167 -13.76 0.82 20.97
N THR A 168 -14.12 2.05 20.61
CA THR A 168 -14.09 3.20 21.53
C THR A 168 -15.21 3.11 22.59
N VAL A 169 -15.33 4.17 23.43
CA VAL A 169 -16.40 4.26 24.46
C VAL A 169 -17.77 4.01 23.81
N PRO A 170 -18.66 3.20 24.42
CA PRO A 170 -18.59 2.68 25.81
C PRO A 170 -17.86 1.35 26.00
N ILE A 171 -17.43 0.68 24.94
CA ILE A 171 -16.83 -0.66 25.01
C ILE A 171 -15.39 -0.59 25.52
N SER A 172 -14.59 0.29 24.96
CA SER A 172 -13.18 0.52 25.32
C SER A 172 -12.35 -0.76 25.37
N ALA A 173 -12.40 -1.56 24.29
CA ALA A 173 -11.72 -2.85 24.19
C ALA A 173 -11.32 -3.18 22.75
N ILE A 174 -10.30 -4.01 22.59
CA ILE A 174 -10.05 -4.72 21.32
C ILE A 174 -11.06 -5.86 21.25
N THR A 175 -11.84 -5.93 20.15
CA THR A 175 -13.01 -6.81 20.01
C THR A 175 -12.89 -7.79 18.87
N CYS A 176 -12.21 -7.44 17.79
CA CYS A 176 -12.10 -8.29 16.60
C CYS A 176 -10.87 -7.97 15.77
N LEU A 177 -10.54 -8.88 14.87
CA LEU A 177 -9.55 -8.73 13.82
C LEU A 177 -10.24 -8.71 12.46
N TRP A 178 -9.62 -8.02 11.50
CA TRP A 178 -10.04 -7.96 10.10
C TRP A 178 -8.86 -8.24 9.18
N THR A 179 -9.15 -8.54 7.93
CA THR A 179 -8.15 -8.63 6.85
C THR A 179 -8.35 -7.47 5.89
N ALA A 180 -7.27 -6.77 5.54
CA ALA A 180 -7.27 -5.79 4.46
C ALA A 180 -7.49 -6.48 3.12
N GLN A 181 -8.51 -6.08 2.37
CA GLN A 181 -8.83 -6.63 1.05
C GLN A 181 -8.21 -5.82 -0.08
N THR A 182 -7.85 -4.58 0.20
CA THR A 182 -7.16 -3.68 -0.73
C THR A 182 -5.94 -3.08 -0.04
N ASP A 183 -5.02 -2.55 -0.83
CA ASP A 183 -4.00 -1.66 -0.30
C ASP A 183 -4.68 -0.42 0.29
N GLY A 184 -4.02 0.18 1.29
CA GLY A 184 -4.42 1.48 1.83
C GLY A 184 -4.21 2.57 0.78
N ILE A 185 -5.19 3.43 0.61
CA ILE A 185 -5.11 4.55 -0.33
C ILE A 185 -5.45 5.88 0.34
N ILE A 186 -4.97 6.95 -0.26
CA ILE A 186 -5.48 8.29 0.00
C ILE A 186 -6.71 8.48 -0.88
N ASP A 187 -7.85 8.74 -0.24
CA ASP A 187 -9.12 9.05 -0.90
C ASP A 187 -9.50 10.50 -0.58
N PRO A 188 -9.48 11.40 -1.57
CA PRO A 188 -9.79 12.82 -1.36
C PRO A 188 -11.21 13.05 -0.86
N PHE A 189 -12.13 12.11 -1.11
CA PHE A 189 -13.53 12.19 -0.72
C PHE A 189 -13.86 11.42 0.56
N PHE A 190 -12.90 10.73 1.15
CA PHE A 190 -13.13 10.01 2.41
C PHE A 190 -12.92 10.93 3.61
N HIS A 191 -13.89 10.95 4.55
CA HIS A 191 -13.83 11.83 5.74
C HIS A 191 -12.45 11.83 6.40
N TYR A 192 -11.89 10.66 6.68
CA TYR A 192 -10.61 10.49 7.36
C TYR A 192 -9.39 10.54 6.44
N TYR A 193 -9.58 10.72 5.13
CA TYR A 193 -8.53 10.91 4.12
C TYR A 193 -7.85 9.64 3.61
N SER A 194 -7.67 8.60 4.39
CA SER A 194 -7.14 7.32 3.93
C SER A 194 -7.97 6.16 4.43
N ASN A 195 -8.17 5.16 3.58
CA ASN A 195 -8.97 3.99 3.87
C ASN A 195 -8.40 2.73 3.23
N THR A 196 -8.92 1.59 3.69
CA THR A 196 -8.81 0.29 3.02
C THR A 196 -10.15 -0.44 3.12
N TYR A 197 -10.41 -1.35 2.19
CA TYR A 197 -11.56 -2.24 2.28
C TYR A 197 -11.22 -3.40 3.19
N ILE A 198 -12.07 -3.68 4.18
CA ILE A 198 -11.84 -4.71 5.20
C ILE A 198 -12.91 -5.79 5.14
N SER A 199 -12.52 -7.03 5.39
CA SER A 199 -13.42 -8.17 5.53
C SER A 199 -12.83 -9.27 6.42
N ASN A 200 -13.44 -10.47 6.41
CA ASN A 200 -12.99 -11.61 7.19
C ASN A 200 -12.88 -11.30 8.69
N ARG A 201 -13.95 -10.69 9.23
CA ARG A 201 -14.03 -10.38 10.66
C ARG A 201 -13.92 -11.66 11.49
N ILE A 202 -13.02 -11.61 12.48
CA ILE A 202 -12.88 -12.65 13.51
C ILE A 202 -13.09 -12.01 14.86
N ASP A 203 -14.19 -12.31 15.52
CA ASP A 203 -14.46 -11.82 16.86
C ASP A 203 -13.60 -12.56 17.89
N ILE A 204 -13.07 -11.84 18.85
CA ILE A 204 -12.22 -12.35 19.92
C ILE A 204 -12.80 -12.00 21.31
N PRO A 205 -12.41 -12.69 22.37
CA PRO A 205 -12.69 -12.22 23.72
C PRO A 205 -12.17 -10.80 23.93
N HIS A 206 -13.04 -9.90 24.41
CA HIS A 206 -12.68 -8.50 24.57
C HIS A 206 -11.42 -8.33 25.44
N ILE A 207 -10.43 -7.63 24.92
CA ILE A 207 -9.26 -7.19 25.67
C ILE A 207 -9.47 -5.73 26.01
N THR A 208 -9.85 -5.44 27.24
CA THR A 208 -10.22 -4.10 27.67
C THR A 208 -9.02 -3.20 27.81
N LEU A 209 -9.21 -1.88 27.67
CA LEU A 209 -8.18 -0.89 27.93
C LEU A 209 -7.60 -1.01 29.35
N LYS A 210 -8.42 -1.41 30.32
CA LYS A 210 -7.97 -1.66 31.70
C LYS A 210 -6.96 -2.80 31.75
N GLU A 211 -7.28 -3.95 31.13
CA GLU A 211 -6.37 -5.11 31.07
C GLU A 211 -5.07 -4.77 30.36
N LEU A 212 -5.14 -4.01 29.24
CA LEU A 212 -3.93 -3.57 28.54
C LEU A 212 -3.04 -2.65 29.39
N ARG A 213 -3.61 -1.82 30.25
CA ARG A 213 -2.85 -0.97 31.19
C ARG A 213 -2.26 -1.72 32.36
N GLU A 214 -2.87 -2.82 32.76
CA GLU A 214 -2.40 -3.69 33.86
C GLU A 214 -1.42 -4.75 33.36
N ASP A 215 -1.33 -4.97 32.05
CA ASP A 215 -0.42 -5.94 31.44
C ASP A 215 1.03 -5.44 31.47
N GLU A 216 1.97 -6.32 31.78
CA GLU A 216 3.40 -5.98 31.94
C GLU A 216 3.98 -5.39 30.67
N TYR A 217 3.63 -5.92 29.49
CA TYR A 217 4.10 -5.44 28.20
C TYR A 217 3.37 -4.18 27.75
N PHE A 218 2.04 -4.23 27.65
CA PHE A 218 1.23 -3.17 27.07
C PHE A 218 1.13 -1.92 27.91
N SER A 219 1.37 -1.97 29.22
CA SER A 219 1.33 -0.79 30.11
C SER A 219 2.30 0.32 29.67
N SER A 220 3.40 -0.04 29.02
CA SER A 220 4.39 0.90 28.47
C SER A 220 4.11 1.37 27.05
N HIS A 221 3.21 0.69 26.32
CA HIS A 221 2.95 0.95 24.90
C HIS A 221 2.38 2.36 24.67
N PRO A 222 2.95 3.16 23.72
CA PRO A 222 2.57 4.56 23.55
C PRO A 222 1.09 4.79 23.27
N LEU A 223 0.45 3.89 22.45
CA LEU A 223 -0.96 3.99 22.09
C LEU A 223 -1.89 3.73 23.28
N ILE A 224 -1.54 2.76 24.15
CA ILE A 224 -2.28 2.43 25.36
C ILE A 224 -2.22 3.61 26.35
N ARG A 225 -1.04 4.20 26.53
CA ARG A 225 -0.84 5.40 27.38
C ARG A 225 -1.68 6.60 26.91
N LYS A 226 -1.94 6.71 25.60
CA LYS A 226 -2.79 7.76 25.01
C LYS A 226 -4.26 7.36 24.90
N ASN A 227 -4.69 6.27 25.53
CA ASN A 227 -6.09 5.78 25.46
C ASN A 227 -6.58 5.55 24.03
N PHE A 228 -5.73 5.02 23.18
CA PHE A 228 -5.99 4.82 21.74
C PHE A 228 -6.31 6.11 20.95
N GLN A 229 -5.91 7.27 21.44
CA GLN A 229 -5.99 8.49 20.63
C GLN A 229 -5.04 8.40 19.44
N GLY A 230 -5.61 8.58 18.22
CA GLY A 230 -4.87 8.42 16.96
C GLY A 230 -4.62 6.96 16.58
N VAL A 231 -5.50 6.06 16.97
CA VAL A 231 -5.38 4.60 16.76
C VAL A 231 -5.36 4.19 15.30
N ASN A 232 -6.10 4.88 14.44
CA ASN A 232 -6.30 4.43 13.07
C ASN A 232 -5.02 4.46 12.23
N GLY A 233 -4.60 3.27 11.79
CA GLY A 233 -3.39 3.08 11.03
C GLY A 233 -2.11 3.12 11.87
N TRP A 234 -2.19 2.85 13.17
CA TRP A 234 -0.99 2.71 14.00
C TRP A 234 -0.33 1.35 13.73
N PRO A 235 0.95 1.32 13.34
CA PRO A 235 1.65 0.07 13.07
C PRO A 235 1.82 -0.74 14.37
N MET A 236 1.69 -2.04 14.25
CA MET A 236 1.88 -3.01 15.32
C MET A 236 3.08 -3.89 14.99
N SER A 237 4.06 -3.94 15.88
CA SER A 237 5.22 -4.83 15.69
C SER A 237 4.81 -6.30 15.79
N SER A 238 5.66 -7.20 15.31
CA SER A 238 5.43 -8.64 15.46
C SER A 238 5.42 -9.08 16.93
N GLU A 239 6.18 -8.38 17.79
CA GLU A 239 6.17 -8.58 19.23
C GLU A 239 4.84 -8.12 19.85
N ASP A 240 4.37 -6.90 19.51
CA ASP A 240 3.04 -6.41 19.95
C ASP A 240 1.93 -7.40 19.60
N TYR A 241 1.97 -7.92 18.35
CA TYR A 241 0.98 -8.88 17.90
C TYR A 241 1.05 -10.19 18.67
N SER A 242 2.26 -10.70 18.91
CA SER A 242 2.48 -11.92 19.69
C SER A 242 1.98 -11.78 21.13
N GLU A 243 2.22 -10.63 21.75
CA GLU A 243 1.76 -10.33 23.10
C GLU A 243 0.21 -10.19 23.16
N LEU A 244 -0.39 -9.61 22.13
CA LEU A 244 -1.84 -9.59 22.01
C LEU A 244 -2.42 -11.00 21.90
N LEU A 245 -1.82 -11.87 21.07
CA LEU A 245 -2.20 -13.29 20.97
C LEU A 245 -2.07 -14.02 22.31
N ARG A 246 -1.02 -13.73 23.10
CA ARG A 246 -0.85 -14.25 24.46
C ARG A 246 -2.05 -13.88 25.35
N MET A 247 -2.47 -12.61 25.33
CA MET A 247 -3.63 -12.15 26.11
C MET A 247 -4.94 -12.81 25.66
N ILE A 248 -5.14 -12.94 24.34
CA ILE A 248 -6.32 -13.61 23.77
C ILE A 248 -6.36 -15.08 24.19
N LYS A 249 -5.22 -15.78 24.11
CA LYS A 249 -5.08 -17.17 24.52
C LYS A 249 -5.34 -17.36 26.01
N ALA A 250 -4.90 -16.43 26.85
CA ALA A 250 -5.16 -16.46 28.30
C ALA A 250 -6.67 -16.40 28.65
N LYS A 251 -7.49 -15.88 27.73
CA LYS A 251 -8.96 -15.89 27.83
C LYS A 251 -9.63 -17.15 27.26
N GLY A 252 -8.83 -18.14 26.91
CA GLY A 252 -9.32 -19.45 26.43
C GLY A 252 -9.70 -19.50 24.95
N PHE A 253 -9.29 -18.51 24.14
CA PHE A 253 -9.52 -18.51 22.71
C PHE A 253 -8.41 -19.29 21.98
N ASP A 254 -8.78 -20.05 20.96
CA ASP A 254 -7.81 -20.78 20.12
C ASP A 254 -7.12 -19.83 19.12
N THR A 255 -5.95 -19.38 19.48
CA THR A 255 -5.14 -18.45 18.65
C THR A 255 -4.54 -19.09 17.42
N GLU A 256 -4.59 -20.42 17.27
CA GLU A 256 -4.13 -21.08 16.02
C GLU A 256 -5.08 -20.78 14.83
N THR A 257 -6.30 -20.38 15.12
CA THR A 257 -7.29 -19.95 14.12
C THR A 257 -7.09 -18.53 13.64
N LEU A 258 -6.29 -17.73 14.32
CA LEU A 258 -6.01 -16.34 13.97
C LEU A 258 -4.91 -16.25 12.90
N PRO A 259 -4.95 -15.23 12.03
CA PRO A 259 -3.90 -15.01 11.04
C PRO A 259 -2.55 -14.79 11.74
N LYS A 260 -1.48 -15.31 11.14
CA LYS A 260 -0.11 -15.16 11.65
C LYS A 260 0.68 -14.25 10.71
N LEU A 261 1.46 -13.33 11.28
CA LEU A 261 2.39 -12.54 10.50
C LEU A 261 3.38 -13.45 9.78
N TYR A 262 3.59 -13.17 8.51
CA TYR A 262 4.43 -13.98 7.65
C TYR A 262 5.86 -13.45 7.60
N ALA A 263 6.80 -14.36 7.77
CA ALA A 263 8.18 -14.20 7.34
C ALA A 263 8.63 -15.47 6.62
N PRO A 264 9.59 -15.40 5.70
CA PRO A 264 10.11 -16.60 5.05
C PRO A 264 10.85 -17.47 6.05
N SER A 265 10.76 -18.78 5.87
CA SER A 265 11.72 -19.70 6.46
C SER A 265 12.80 -19.94 5.42
N LEU A 266 13.95 -19.33 5.60
CA LEU A 266 15.07 -19.49 4.68
C LEU A 266 15.78 -20.82 4.93
N PRO A 267 16.34 -21.48 3.91
CA PRO A 267 17.00 -22.75 4.07
C PRO A 267 18.16 -22.66 5.06
N GLN A 268 18.05 -23.36 6.18
CA GLN A 268 19.15 -23.50 7.13
C GLN A 268 20.04 -24.68 6.72
N ASN A 269 21.34 -24.53 6.87
CA ASN A 269 22.35 -25.59 6.57
C ASN A 269 22.51 -25.93 5.07
N VAL A 270 22.32 -24.99 4.17
CA VAL A 270 22.71 -25.15 2.77
C VAL A 270 24.20 -24.87 2.58
N SER A 271 24.86 -25.69 1.77
CA SER A 271 26.24 -25.39 1.38
C SER A 271 26.20 -24.31 0.30
N ILE A 272 26.76 -23.15 0.62
CA ILE A 272 26.93 -22.03 -0.31
C ILE A 272 28.42 -21.97 -0.67
N ASP A 273 28.76 -22.46 -1.84
CA ASP A 273 30.15 -22.60 -2.29
C ASP A 273 30.50 -21.65 -3.43
N ILE A 274 29.51 -21.24 -4.22
CA ILE A 274 29.67 -20.31 -5.36
C ILE A 274 28.55 -19.27 -5.39
N GLU A 275 28.70 -18.24 -6.23
CA GLU A 275 27.74 -17.16 -6.42
C GLU A 275 26.35 -17.66 -6.83
N TRP A 276 26.29 -18.64 -7.74
CA TRP A 276 25.05 -19.30 -8.14
C TRP A 276 24.25 -19.90 -6.97
N ASP A 277 24.94 -20.43 -5.95
CA ASP A 277 24.27 -20.96 -4.76
C ASP A 277 23.59 -19.83 -3.96
N VAL A 278 24.22 -18.65 -3.88
CA VAL A 278 23.62 -17.46 -3.24
C VAL A 278 22.33 -17.07 -3.95
N GLU A 279 22.36 -17.04 -5.27
CA GLU A 279 21.20 -16.71 -6.08
C GLU A 279 20.06 -17.72 -5.87
N GLN A 280 20.34 -19.02 -6.08
CA GLN A 280 19.32 -20.07 -6.10
C GLN A 280 18.81 -20.49 -4.73
N GLN A 281 19.64 -20.42 -3.70
CA GLN A 281 19.29 -20.95 -2.39
C GLN A 281 18.90 -19.87 -1.38
N LEU A 282 19.24 -18.62 -1.63
CA LEU A 282 18.94 -17.51 -0.73
C LEU A 282 18.08 -16.43 -1.42
N LEU A 283 18.57 -15.86 -2.54
CA LEU A 283 17.93 -14.69 -3.16
C LEU A 283 16.58 -15.05 -3.82
N GLU A 284 16.54 -16.04 -4.71
CA GLU A 284 15.29 -16.41 -5.38
C GLU A 284 14.20 -16.91 -4.42
N PRO A 285 14.51 -17.77 -3.41
CA PRO A 285 13.52 -18.10 -2.38
C PRO A 285 13.00 -16.87 -1.62
N LEU A 286 13.84 -15.88 -1.35
CA LEU A 286 13.43 -14.62 -0.74
C LEU A 286 12.48 -13.83 -1.65
N LEU A 287 12.83 -13.63 -2.93
CA LEU A 287 11.98 -12.93 -3.91
C LEU A 287 10.63 -13.64 -4.08
N ASN A 288 10.64 -14.97 -4.21
CA ASN A 288 9.43 -15.78 -4.29
C ASN A 288 8.56 -15.66 -3.03
N SER A 289 9.18 -15.55 -1.84
CA SER A 289 8.46 -15.34 -0.57
C SER A 289 7.79 -13.97 -0.49
N MET A 290 8.30 -12.98 -1.23
CA MET A 290 7.69 -11.67 -1.40
C MET A 290 6.53 -11.69 -2.40
N GLY A 291 6.32 -12.81 -3.11
CA GLY A 291 5.30 -12.98 -4.14
C GLY A 291 5.77 -12.55 -5.53
N TRP A 292 7.08 -12.42 -5.75
CA TRP A 292 7.67 -12.03 -7.02
C TRP A 292 8.26 -13.22 -7.75
N TYR A 293 8.00 -13.30 -9.06
CA TYR A 293 8.35 -14.43 -9.89
C TYR A 293 9.14 -13.98 -11.11
N GLU A 294 10.09 -14.85 -11.54
CA GLU A 294 10.91 -14.59 -12.72
C GLU A 294 10.05 -14.41 -13.98
N ASN A 295 10.48 -13.51 -14.86
CA ASN A 295 9.81 -13.09 -16.11
C ASN A 295 8.45 -12.40 -15.92
N LYS A 296 8.03 -12.13 -14.68
CA LYS A 296 6.85 -11.35 -14.35
C LYS A 296 7.23 -10.11 -13.53
N ASP A 297 7.79 -10.31 -12.37
CA ASP A 297 8.11 -9.26 -11.42
C ASP A 297 9.61 -8.92 -11.42
N PHE A 298 10.44 -9.90 -11.79
CA PHE A 298 11.87 -9.71 -12.00
C PHE A 298 12.40 -10.49 -13.21
N ILE A 299 13.54 -10.07 -13.73
CA ILE A 299 14.27 -10.75 -14.79
C ILE A 299 15.73 -10.90 -14.38
N ARG A 300 16.32 -12.05 -14.75
CA ARG A 300 17.75 -12.29 -14.61
C ARG A 300 18.47 -11.83 -15.86
N GLN A 301 19.66 -11.25 -15.67
CA GLN A 301 20.54 -10.84 -16.75
C GLN A 301 19.84 -9.99 -17.82
N LEU A 302 19.12 -8.94 -17.38
CA LEU A 302 18.50 -7.98 -18.30
C LEU A 302 19.56 -7.42 -19.26
N PRO A 303 19.44 -7.60 -20.58
CA PRO A 303 20.43 -7.10 -21.53
C PRO A 303 20.31 -5.58 -21.68
N ILE A 304 21.27 -4.82 -21.17
CA ILE A 304 21.32 -3.37 -21.28
C ILE A 304 22.24 -2.99 -22.44
N HIS A 305 21.79 -2.10 -23.32
CA HIS A 305 22.60 -1.56 -24.40
C HIS A 305 23.57 -0.48 -23.89
N ALA A 306 24.88 -0.80 -23.87
CA ALA A 306 25.92 0.08 -23.35
C ALA A 306 26.81 0.67 -24.50
N GLY A 307 26.20 1.01 -25.64
CA GLY A 307 26.88 1.54 -26.81
C GLY A 307 26.99 0.53 -27.97
N ARG A 308 27.70 0.89 -29.03
CA ARG A 308 27.74 0.10 -30.29
C ARG A 308 28.20 -1.35 -30.07
N GLY A 309 27.24 -2.27 -30.00
CA GLY A 309 27.52 -3.70 -29.96
C GLY A 309 27.93 -4.26 -28.60
N HIS A 310 27.98 -3.44 -27.56
CA HIS A 310 28.24 -3.89 -26.19
C HIS A 310 26.95 -3.99 -25.40
N ARG A 311 26.73 -5.15 -24.75
CA ARG A 311 25.67 -5.36 -23.77
C ARG A 311 26.29 -5.66 -22.43
N ILE A 312 25.67 -5.17 -21.38
CA ILE A 312 25.98 -5.49 -19.99
C ILE A 312 24.75 -6.13 -19.34
N PHE A 313 24.97 -6.92 -18.34
CA PHE A 313 23.93 -7.78 -17.77
C PHE A 313 24.04 -7.67 -16.24
N PRO A 314 23.11 -6.94 -15.57
CA PRO A 314 22.95 -7.04 -14.13
C PRO A 314 22.41 -8.41 -13.76
N ASP A 315 22.75 -8.93 -12.58
CA ASP A 315 22.29 -10.26 -12.17
C ASP A 315 20.76 -10.33 -12.07
N TYR A 316 20.11 -9.34 -11.42
CA TYR A 316 18.67 -9.24 -11.33
C TYR A 316 18.18 -7.80 -11.50
N ALA A 317 17.07 -7.64 -12.21
CA ALA A 317 16.33 -6.39 -12.37
C ALA A 317 14.87 -6.61 -11.98
N LEU A 318 14.34 -5.83 -11.01
CA LEU A 318 12.98 -5.93 -10.53
C LEU A 318 12.16 -4.73 -10.99
N HIS A 319 10.85 -4.93 -11.18
CA HIS A 319 9.93 -3.91 -11.69
C HIS A 319 10.48 -3.27 -12.97
N TYR A 320 10.74 -4.13 -13.95
CA TYR A 320 11.49 -3.81 -15.15
C TYR A 320 10.63 -3.55 -16.38
N ASP A 321 11.14 -2.73 -17.30
CA ASP A 321 10.68 -2.63 -18.68
C ASP A 321 11.82 -3.09 -19.59
N ASN A 322 11.53 -4.05 -20.48
CA ASN A 322 12.53 -4.64 -21.39
C ASN A 322 12.30 -4.17 -22.84
N LYS A 323 12.01 -2.88 -23.04
CA LYS A 323 11.93 -2.30 -24.37
C LYS A 323 13.36 -2.08 -24.89
N PRO A 324 13.71 -2.61 -26.08
CA PRO A 324 15.05 -2.42 -26.64
C PRO A 324 15.42 -0.94 -26.72
N ASP A 325 16.61 -0.59 -26.22
CA ASP A 325 17.19 0.75 -26.13
C ASP A 325 16.49 1.72 -25.14
N GLU A 326 15.48 1.23 -24.40
CA GLU A 326 14.74 1.99 -23.37
C GLU A 326 14.56 1.14 -22.09
N GLU A 327 15.48 0.21 -21.84
CA GLU A 327 15.41 -0.70 -20.70
C GLU A 327 15.43 0.10 -19.39
N LYS A 328 14.54 -0.27 -18.44
CA LYS A 328 14.42 0.34 -17.11
C LYS A 328 14.19 -0.72 -16.04
N ALA A 329 14.63 -0.43 -14.83
CA ALA A 329 14.29 -1.25 -13.67
C ALA A 329 14.32 -0.42 -12.38
N LYS A 330 13.34 -0.56 -11.52
CA LYS A 330 13.27 0.17 -10.25
C LYS A 330 14.31 -0.28 -9.25
N VAL A 331 14.52 -1.59 -9.16
CA VAL A 331 15.47 -2.22 -8.25
C VAL A 331 16.46 -3.06 -9.04
N LEU A 332 17.73 -2.94 -8.70
CA LEU A 332 18.82 -3.72 -9.26
C LEU A 332 19.50 -4.52 -8.15
N ILE A 333 19.74 -5.81 -8.40
CA ILE A 333 20.46 -6.67 -7.46
C ILE A 333 21.72 -7.21 -8.16
N GLU A 334 22.85 -7.10 -7.48
CA GLU A 334 24.13 -7.69 -7.84
C GLU A 334 24.48 -8.76 -6.81
N ALA A 335 24.66 -9.98 -7.25
CA ALA A 335 25.00 -11.12 -6.40
C ALA A 335 26.53 -11.34 -6.40
N LYS A 336 27.07 -11.76 -5.28
CA LYS A 336 28.44 -12.19 -5.12
C LYS A 336 28.48 -13.40 -4.21
N PHE A 337 29.49 -14.26 -4.39
CA PHE A 337 29.65 -15.38 -3.48
C PHE A 337 29.90 -14.89 -2.04
N TYR A 338 30.88 -14.00 -1.85
CA TYR A 338 31.21 -13.45 -0.55
C TYR A 338 32.04 -12.19 -0.68
N MET A 339 31.57 -11.09 -0.09
CA MET A 339 32.27 -9.82 -0.03
C MET A 339 32.98 -9.67 1.32
N LYS A 340 34.27 -10.08 1.37
CA LYS A 340 35.06 -10.23 2.61
C LYS A 340 35.46 -8.93 3.28
N ASN A 341 35.57 -7.86 2.49
CA ASN A 341 36.12 -6.57 2.93
C ASN A 341 35.48 -5.39 2.23
N ASN A 342 35.72 -4.20 2.74
CA ASN A 342 35.12 -2.98 2.21
C ASN A 342 35.53 -2.69 0.75
N GLN A 343 36.69 -3.15 0.29
CA GLN A 343 37.11 -2.95 -1.09
C GLN A 343 36.24 -3.78 -2.05
N GLU A 344 35.98 -5.04 -1.74
CA GLU A 344 35.10 -5.91 -2.54
C GLU A 344 33.64 -5.38 -2.57
N ILE A 345 33.15 -4.86 -1.43
CA ILE A 345 31.86 -4.19 -1.37
C ILE A 345 31.85 -2.92 -2.24
N GLU A 346 32.90 -2.13 -2.21
CA GLU A 346 33.02 -0.92 -3.04
C GLU A 346 33.05 -1.24 -4.54
N GLU A 347 33.81 -2.26 -4.95
CA GLU A 347 33.88 -2.72 -6.34
C GLU A 347 32.49 -3.19 -6.82
N ALA A 348 31.79 -4.01 -6.06
CA ALA A 348 30.43 -4.45 -6.36
C ALA A 348 29.44 -3.28 -6.41
N PHE A 349 29.54 -2.33 -5.46
CA PHE A 349 28.71 -1.12 -5.46
C PHE A 349 28.93 -0.25 -6.70
N LEU A 350 30.18 -0.03 -7.12
CA LEU A 350 30.48 0.77 -8.30
C LEU A 350 29.95 0.11 -9.58
N GLN A 351 30.07 -1.22 -9.67
CA GLN A 351 29.49 -2.01 -10.76
C GLN A 351 27.96 -1.84 -10.80
N ALA A 352 27.28 -2.14 -9.70
CA ALA A 352 25.83 -2.04 -9.59
C ALA A 352 25.32 -0.62 -9.83
N ARG A 353 26.03 0.41 -9.32
CA ARG A 353 25.68 1.81 -9.54
C ARG A 353 25.76 2.20 -11.01
N SER A 354 26.74 1.68 -11.76
CA SER A 354 26.86 1.96 -13.20
C SER A 354 25.64 1.41 -13.96
N TYR A 355 25.19 0.21 -13.63
CA TYR A 355 23.97 -0.39 -14.21
C TYR A 355 22.71 0.37 -13.78
N ALA A 356 22.60 0.72 -12.50
CA ALA A 356 21.48 1.47 -11.96
C ALA A 356 21.33 2.87 -12.60
N CYS A 357 22.43 3.52 -13.00
CA CYS A 357 22.36 4.78 -13.75
C CYS A 357 21.77 4.60 -15.14
N LEU A 358 22.05 3.50 -15.82
CA LEU A 358 21.53 3.20 -17.16
C LEU A 358 20.06 2.79 -17.11
N LEU A 359 19.66 2.02 -16.09
CA LEU A 359 18.29 1.53 -15.89
C LEU A 359 17.37 2.52 -15.15
N GLU A 360 17.86 3.69 -14.76
CA GLU A 360 17.15 4.68 -13.93
C GLU A 360 16.69 4.13 -12.57
N SER A 361 17.41 3.15 -12.02
CA SER A 361 17.03 2.50 -10.78
C SER A 361 17.06 3.43 -9.57
N THR A 362 16.17 3.16 -8.61
CA THR A 362 16.07 3.92 -7.35
C THR A 362 16.61 3.14 -6.15
N VAL A 363 16.77 1.82 -6.29
CA VAL A 363 17.37 0.94 -5.27
C VAL A 363 18.44 0.05 -5.90
N ILE A 364 19.55 -0.13 -5.18
CA ILE A 364 20.59 -1.11 -5.46
C ILE A 364 20.66 -2.06 -4.28
N ILE A 365 20.77 -3.36 -4.55
CA ILE A 365 21.06 -4.38 -3.56
C ILE A 365 22.34 -5.10 -3.97
N LEU A 366 23.26 -5.19 -3.03
CA LEU A 366 24.35 -6.16 -3.12
C LEU A 366 23.99 -7.34 -2.22
N CYS A 367 24.08 -8.56 -2.71
CA CYS A 367 23.86 -9.72 -1.86
C CYS A 367 25.03 -10.69 -1.93
N ASP A 368 25.33 -11.32 -0.79
CA ASP A 368 26.27 -12.41 -0.70
C ASP A 368 25.74 -13.50 0.26
N LYS A 369 26.53 -14.52 0.53
CA LYS A 369 26.14 -15.62 1.43
C LYS A 369 25.85 -15.20 2.87
N GLN A 370 26.16 -13.96 3.28
CA GLN A 370 25.93 -13.48 4.64
C GLN A 370 24.75 -12.53 4.76
N CYS A 371 24.62 -11.61 3.80
CA CYS A 371 23.65 -10.52 3.92
C CYS A 371 23.25 -9.89 2.58
N LEU A 372 22.23 -9.05 2.67
CA LEU A 372 21.90 -8.07 1.66
C LEU A 372 22.31 -6.68 2.14
N ILE A 373 22.85 -5.86 1.25
CA ILE A 373 23.21 -4.46 1.50
C ILE A 373 22.36 -3.61 0.56
N VAL A 374 21.43 -2.84 1.11
CA VAL A 374 20.42 -2.08 0.37
C VAL A 374 20.81 -0.60 0.37
N TYR A 375 20.91 -0.02 -0.81
CA TYR A 375 21.18 1.40 -1.05
C TYR A 375 19.95 2.03 -1.71
N GLU A 376 19.43 3.10 -1.11
CA GLU A 376 18.30 3.87 -1.66
C GLU A 376 18.84 5.17 -2.26
N LYS A 377 18.41 5.47 -3.49
CA LYS A 377 18.77 6.72 -4.17
C LYS A 377 18.00 7.89 -3.57
N LYS A 378 18.73 8.91 -3.11
CA LYS A 378 18.17 10.22 -2.73
C LYS A 378 18.29 11.17 -3.93
N GLN A 379 19.34 11.99 -3.96
CA GLN A 379 19.76 12.70 -5.18
C GLN A 379 20.68 11.82 -6.03
N SER A 380 21.53 11.05 -5.38
CA SER A 380 22.41 10.04 -5.95
C SER A 380 22.55 8.87 -4.99
N PHE A 381 23.10 7.75 -5.47
CA PHE A 381 23.50 6.65 -4.59
C PHE A 381 24.74 7.04 -3.79
N ASP A 382 24.65 6.93 -2.47
CA ASP A 382 25.72 7.18 -1.53
C ASP A 382 26.23 5.84 -0.96
N ARG A 383 27.52 5.56 -1.14
CA ARG A 383 28.15 4.32 -0.70
C ARG A 383 28.15 4.14 0.82
N ASP A 384 28.09 5.23 1.57
CA ASP A 384 28.12 5.21 3.03
C ASP A 384 26.71 5.22 3.64
N SER A 385 25.66 5.37 2.80
CA SER A 385 24.25 5.36 3.19
C SER A 385 23.58 4.08 2.74
N TYR A 386 23.65 3.05 3.55
CA TYR A 386 23.05 1.74 3.27
C TYR A 386 22.44 1.10 4.52
N LYS A 387 21.59 0.10 4.32
CA LYS A 387 21.12 -0.80 5.38
C LYS A 387 21.49 -2.24 5.06
N LYS A 388 22.00 -2.96 6.07
CA LYS A 388 22.29 -4.40 5.97
C LYS A 388 21.15 -5.21 6.55
N TYR A 389 20.86 -6.33 5.92
CA TYR A 389 19.94 -7.35 6.38
C TYR A 389 20.66 -8.69 6.34
N TYR A 390 20.86 -9.33 7.48
CA TYR A 390 21.41 -10.68 7.51
C TYR A 390 20.30 -11.69 7.21
N TRP A 391 20.63 -12.77 6.51
CA TRP A 391 19.62 -13.75 6.09
C TRP A 391 18.76 -14.27 7.23
N GLY A 392 19.37 -14.58 8.40
CA GLY A 392 18.65 -15.04 9.59
C GLY A 392 17.71 -14.00 10.20
N GLU A 393 17.96 -12.70 10.01
CA GLU A 393 17.09 -11.64 10.52
C GLU A 393 15.80 -11.53 9.71
N LEU A 394 15.81 -11.98 8.45
CA LEU A 394 14.63 -11.96 7.57
C LEU A 394 13.56 -12.99 7.96
N GLU A 395 13.86 -13.90 8.90
CA GLU A 395 12.86 -14.77 9.53
C GLU A 395 11.98 -14.00 10.54
N ASN A 396 12.36 -12.77 10.90
CA ASN A 396 11.52 -11.87 11.68
C ASN A 396 10.56 -11.12 10.75
N PRO A 397 9.23 -11.16 10.97
CA PRO A 397 8.24 -10.49 10.13
C PRO A 397 8.47 -8.99 9.94
N ASP A 398 8.90 -8.27 10.98
CA ASP A 398 9.13 -6.82 10.91
C ASP A 398 10.30 -6.49 9.98
N VAL A 399 11.40 -7.24 10.08
CA VAL A 399 12.59 -7.06 9.24
C VAL A 399 12.29 -7.44 7.79
N PHE A 400 11.56 -8.54 7.59
CA PHE A 400 11.13 -8.98 6.27
C PHE A 400 10.20 -7.96 5.60
N ASN A 401 9.20 -7.46 6.34
CA ASN A 401 8.27 -6.46 5.85
C ASN A 401 8.97 -5.13 5.51
N GLU A 402 9.91 -4.70 6.36
CA GLU A 402 10.71 -3.51 6.07
C GLU A 402 11.47 -3.64 4.75
N LEU A 403 12.16 -4.76 4.54
CA LEU A 403 12.87 -5.02 3.29
C LEU A 403 11.91 -5.04 2.11
N LYS A 404 10.80 -5.79 2.22
CA LYS A 404 9.79 -5.90 1.16
C LYS A 404 9.25 -4.52 0.75
N ASN A 405 8.95 -3.65 1.73
CA ASN A 405 8.44 -2.30 1.46
C ASN A 405 9.46 -1.42 0.76
N LYS A 406 10.76 -1.55 1.07
CA LYS A 406 11.83 -0.84 0.37
C LYS A 406 12.00 -1.27 -1.10
N LEU A 407 11.60 -2.48 -1.43
CA LEU A 407 11.73 -3.03 -2.77
C LEU A 407 10.45 -2.87 -3.61
N ASN A 408 9.31 -2.64 -2.98
CA ASN A 408 8.01 -2.49 -3.62
C ASN A 408 7.74 -1.00 -3.94
N ILE A 409 8.53 -0.42 -4.83
CA ILE A 409 8.57 1.01 -5.16
C ILE A 409 7.71 1.31 -6.39
#